data_6fe860db63cd8e26730d337e62a05ec3
#
_entry.id   6fe860db63cd8e26730d337e62a05ec3
#
_cell.length_a   1.000
_cell.length_b   1.000
_cell.length_c   1.000
_cell.angle_alpha   90.00
_cell.angle_beta   90.00
_cell.angle_gamma   90.00
#
_symmetry.space_group_name_H-M   'P 1'
#
loop_
_entity.id
_entity.type
_entity.pdbx_description
1 polymer ?
#
loop_
_entity_poly.entity_id
_entity_poly.type
_entity_poly.pdbx_seq_one_letter_code
_entity_poly.pdbx_strand_id
1 'polypeptide(L)'
;MGQMIKVGMADLNICSCPDALTTIGLGSCIGIALYDPTTKVSGLAHIMLPDSTAIRNNTNKAKFADTGIEQLLEMMLKAGASKNRIVAKIAGGAKMFAISGNASSAINVGDQNYEASKKKLRELGIR
;
A
#
# COMPACT_ATOMS: atom_id res chain seq x y z
N MET A 1 15.61 -15.60 15.33
CA MET A 1 15.49 -14.18 15.10
C MET A 1 14.91 -13.88 13.75
N GLY A 2 14.08 -12.87 13.69
CA GLY A 2 13.43 -12.50 12.45
C GLY A 2 14.32 -11.74 11.49
N GLN A 3 13.91 -11.72 10.26
CA GLN A 3 14.56 -10.94 9.20
C GLN A 3 13.76 -9.67 8.94
N MET A 4 14.46 -8.63 8.53
CA MET A 4 13.82 -7.40 8.05
C MET A 4 13.74 -7.48 6.54
N ILE A 5 12.53 -7.53 6.00
CA ILE A 5 12.31 -7.65 4.57
C ILE A 5 11.98 -6.27 4.02
N LYS A 6 12.78 -5.82 3.07
CA LYS A 6 12.59 -4.50 2.47
C LYS A 6 11.63 -4.60 1.29
N VAL A 7 10.61 -3.76 1.30
CA VAL A 7 9.67 -3.62 0.19
C VAL A 7 10.06 -2.38 -0.60
N GLY A 8 10.37 -2.58 -1.85
CA GLY A 8 10.76 -1.48 -2.72
C GLY A 8 9.58 -0.72 -3.27
N MET A 9 9.88 0.31 -4.04
CA MET A 9 8.88 1.12 -4.72
C MET A 9 8.11 0.26 -5.72
N ALA A 10 6.80 0.42 -5.79
CA ALA A 10 5.92 -0.36 -6.65
C ALA A 10 6.06 -1.87 -6.42
N ASP A 11 6.17 -2.24 -5.15
CA ASP A 11 6.36 -3.63 -4.74
C ASP A 11 5.50 -3.90 -3.51
N LEU A 12 5.31 -5.17 -3.20
CA LEU A 12 4.61 -5.60 -1.99
C LEU A 12 5.14 -6.95 -1.55
N ASN A 13 4.94 -7.24 -0.27
CA ASN A 13 5.36 -8.54 0.26
C ASN A 13 4.61 -8.82 1.55
N ILE A 14 4.69 -10.06 1.99
CA ILE A 14 4.10 -10.49 3.26
C ILE A 14 5.17 -11.18 4.09
N CYS A 15 4.92 -11.28 5.39
CA CYS A 15 5.77 -12.05 6.28
C CYS A 15 4.97 -12.52 7.48
N SER A 16 5.58 -13.38 8.26
CA SER A 16 5.02 -13.84 9.52
C SER A 16 6.03 -13.58 10.64
N CYS A 17 5.51 -13.39 11.85
CA CYS A 17 6.36 -13.22 13.01
C CYS A 17 7.36 -14.37 13.10
N PRO A 18 8.64 -14.14 13.40
CA PRO A 18 9.24 -12.91 13.89
C PRO A 18 9.80 -11.96 12.82
N ASP A 19 9.53 -12.21 11.55
CA ASP A 19 10.01 -11.33 10.48
C ASP A 19 9.25 -10.01 10.49
N ALA A 20 9.85 -8.99 9.89
CA ALA A 20 9.25 -7.68 9.79
C ALA A 20 9.44 -7.12 8.38
N LEU A 21 8.52 -6.24 7.99
CA LEU A 21 8.56 -5.59 6.68
C LEU A 21 8.88 -4.12 6.88
N THR A 22 9.64 -3.55 5.94
CA THR A 22 9.96 -2.13 5.98
C THR A 22 9.99 -1.56 4.57
N THR A 23 9.76 -0.27 4.46
CA THR A 23 9.94 0.47 3.22
C THR A 23 10.40 1.88 3.55
N ILE A 24 11.00 2.53 2.57
CA ILE A 24 11.51 3.89 2.76
C ILE A 24 11.19 4.74 1.54
N GLY A 25 11.32 6.05 1.70
CA GLY A 25 11.19 6.98 0.58
C GLY A 25 9.77 7.10 0.05
N LEU A 26 8.79 7.19 0.94
CA LEU A 26 7.40 7.22 0.52
C LEU A 26 7.03 8.48 -0.27
N GLY A 27 7.41 9.66 0.20
CA GLY A 27 7.02 10.90 -0.48
C GLY A 27 5.53 10.91 -0.80
N SER A 28 5.18 11.08 -2.08
CA SER A 28 3.78 11.04 -2.53
C SER A 28 3.22 9.62 -2.60
N CYS A 29 4.07 8.61 -2.52
CA CYS A 29 3.64 7.21 -2.47
C CYS A 29 2.98 6.90 -1.15
N ILE A 30 2.24 5.80 -1.12
CA ILE A 30 1.60 5.32 0.12
C ILE A 30 2.17 3.96 0.48
N GLY A 31 2.57 3.81 1.74
CA GLY A 31 2.84 2.51 2.32
C GLY A 31 1.59 2.01 3.01
N ILE A 32 1.10 0.86 2.60
CA ILE A 32 -0.08 0.24 3.20
C ILE A 32 0.37 -0.97 3.99
N ALA A 33 0.17 -0.92 5.30
CA ALA A 33 0.50 -2.03 6.19
C ALA A 33 -0.78 -2.73 6.63
N LEU A 34 -0.83 -4.03 6.43
CA LEU A 34 -1.94 -4.88 6.87
C LEU A 34 -1.41 -5.89 7.88
N TYR A 35 -2.19 -6.16 8.91
CA TYR A 35 -1.74 -7.05 9.97
C TYR A 35 -2.90 -7.85 10.55
N ASP A 36 -2.71 -9.16 10.66
CA ASP A 36 -3.65 -10.04 11.36
C ASP A 36 -3.04 -10.42 12.72
N PRO A 37 -3.56 -9.87 13.82
CA PRO A 37 -2.94 -10.10 15.13
C PRO A 37 -3.06 -11.54 15.63
N THR A 38 -3.97 -12.33 15.10
CA THR A 38 -4.13 -13.72 15.51
C THR A 38 -3.09 -14.62 14.89
N THR A 39 -2.93 -14.53 13.56
CA THR A 39 -1.96 -15.36 12.84
C THR A 39 -0.57 -14.75 12.81
N LYS A 40 -0.45 -13.45 13.12
CA LYS A 40 0.80 -12.72 13.04
C LYS A 40 1.32 -12.60 11.61
N VAL A 41 0.43 -12.68 10.64
CA VAL A 41 0.76 -12.44 9.23
C VAL A 41 0.66 -10.94 8.98
N SER A 42 1.67 -10.40 8.34
CA SER A 42 1.76 -8.99 7.99
C SER A 42 1.95 -8.81 6.50
N GLY A 43 1.50 -7.70 5.99
CA GLY A 43 1.73 -7.32 4.61
C GLY A 43 2.08 -5.85 4.50
N LEU A 44 2.86 -5.51 3.49
CA LEU A 44 3.24 -4.13 3.21
C LEU A 44 3.31 -3.91 1.72
N ALA A 45 2.66 -2.86 1.24
CA ALA A 45 2.70 -2.46 -0.16
C ALA A 45 3.16 -1.02 -0.24
N HIS A 46 4.00 -0.73 -1.24
CA HIS A 46 4.49 0.61 -1.52
C HIS A 46 3.94 1.02 -2.88
N ILE A 47 2.75 1.63 -2.90
CA ILE A 47 2.09 1.99 -4.15
C ILE A 47 2.47 3.41 -4.57
N MET A 48 2.42 3.65 -5.87
CA MET A 48 2.85 4.92 -6.46
C MET A 48 1.71 5.72 -7.06
N LEU A 49 0.67 5.06 -7.54
CA LEU A 49 -0.43 5.69 -8.28
C LEU A 49 -1.77 5.20 -7.75
N PRO A 50 -2.82 6.01 -7.89
CA PRO A 50 -4.09 5.67 -7.26
C PRO A 50 -4.91 4.63 -7.99
N ASP A 51 -4.88 4.61 -9.33
CA ASP A 51 -5.87 3.88 -10.11
C ASP A 51 -5.23 3.23 -11.33
N SER A 52 -5.29 1.90 -11.38
CA SER A 52 -4.71 1.15 -12.49
C SER A 52 -5.46 1.37 -13.81
N THR A 53 -6.74 1.72 -13.73
CA THR A 53 -7.54 1.92 -14.93
C THR A 53 -7.19 3.21 -15.67
N ALA A 54 -6.54 4.15 -14.99
CA ALA A 54 -6.16 5.43 -15.58
C ALA A 54 -4.89 5.35 -16.43
N ILE A 55 -4.17 4.21 -16.37
CA ILE A 55 -2.88 4.05 -17.05
C ILE A 55 -2.96 2.88 -18.02
N ARG A 56 -2.44 3.09 -19.23
CA ARG A 56 -2.48 2.05 -20.25
C ARG A 56 -1.65 0.83 -19.87
N ASN A 57 -0.46 1.06 -19.33
CA ASN A 57 0.42 -0.02 -18.91
C ASN A 57 0.26 -0.26 -17.42
N ASN A 58 -0.63 -1.16 -17.07
CA ASN A 58 -0.97 -1.44 -15.68
C ASN A 58 -0.68 -2.88 -15.27
N THR A 59 0.37 -3.48 -15.84
CA THR A 59 0.70 -4.88 -15.57
C THR A 59 1.28 -5.09 -14.17
N ASN A 60 1.95 -4.08 -13.59
CA ASN A 60 2.47 -4.20 -12.24
C ASN A 60 1.39 -3.81 -11.24
N LYS A 61 0.72 -4.80 -10.68
CA LYS A 61 -0.38 -4.58 -9.75
C LYS A 61 0.05 -3.86 -8.47
N ALA A 62 1.29 -4.07 -8.06
CA ALA A 62 1.80 -3.47 -6.82
C ALA A 62 2.03 -1.96 -6.94
N LYS A 63 1.97 -1.41 -8.13
CA LYS A 63 2.20 0.00 -8.38
C LYS A 63 0.98 0.87 -8.04
N PHE A 64 -0.21 0.30 -8.05
CA PHE A 64 -1.48 1.03 -7.95
C PHE A 64 -2.21 0.70 -6.66
N ALA A 65 -2.89 1.68 -6.08
CA ALA A 65 -3.62 1.47 -4.83
C ALA A 65 -4.69 0.40 -4.97
N ASP A 66 -5.48 0.46 -6.04
CA ASP A 66 -6.59 -0.47 -6.21
C ASP A 66 -6.11 -1.92 -6.36
N THR A 67 -5.22 -2.19 -7.29
CA THR A 67 -4.74 -3.55 -7.54
C THR A 67 -3.72 -4.02 -6.51
N GLY A 68 -2.91 -3.09 -5.97
CA GLY A 68 -1.90 -3.44 -4.97
C GLY A 68 -2.51 -3.91 -3.67
N ILE A 69 -3.51 -3.19 -3.18
CA ILE A 69 -4.17 -3.58 -1.93
C ILE A 69 -4.91 -4.90 -2.09
N GLU A 70 -5.59 -5.09 -3.23
CA GLU A 70 -6.25 -6.37 -3.50
C GLU A 70 -5.27 -7.53 -3.52
N GLN A 71 -4.14 -7.35 -4.19
CA GLN A 71 -3.13 -8.41 -4.29
C GLN A 71 -2.52 -8.71 -2.93
N LEU A 72 -2.24 -7.67 -2.14
CA LEU A 72 -1.69 -7.85 -0.81
C LEU A 72 -2.64 -8.61 0.09
N LEU A 73 -3.92 -8.25 0.07
CA LEU A 73 -4.93 -8.96 0.84
C LEU A 73 -5.01 -10.43 0.44
N GLU A 74 -5.03 -10.69 -0.86
CA GLU A 74 -5.12 -12.05 -1.36
C GLU A 74 -3.93 -12.91 -0.88
N MET A 75 -2.72 -12.35 -0.93
CA MET A 75 -1.54 -13.05 -0.45
C MET A 75 -1.63 -13.36 1.04
N MET A 76 -2.12 -12.41 1.83
CA MET A 76 -2.28 -12.62 3.27
C MET A 76 -3.32 -13.68 3.58
N LEU A 77 -4.42 -13.70 2.84
CA LEU A 77 -5.46 -14.72 3.04
C LEU A 77 -4.93 -16.11 2.72
N LYS A 78 -4.11 -16.23 1.67
CA LYS A 78 -3.48 -17.51 1.33
C LYS A 78 -2.50 -17.95 2.40
N ALA A 79 -1.93 -17.01 3.13
CA ALA A 79 -0.99 -17.31 4.22
C ALA A 79 -1.69 -17.60 5.56
N GLY A 80 -3.01 -17.60 5.58
CA GLY A 80 -3.79 -17.97 6.76
C GLY A 80 -4.45 -16.81 7.49
N ALA A 81 -4.26 -15.58 7.03
CA ALA A 81 -4.90 -14.42 7.66
C ALA A 81 -6.40 -14.42 7.37
N SER A 82 -7.15 -13.75 8.23
CA SER A 82 -8.58 -13.58 8.05
C SER A 82 -8.91 -12.11 7.84
N LYS A 83 -9.68 -11.83 6.80
CA LYS A 83 -10.06 -10.46 6.46
C LYS A 83 -10.71 -9.74 7.64
N ASN A 84 -11.52 -10.44 8.41
CA ASN A 84 -12.24 -9.84 9.54
C ASN A 84 -11.32 -9.39 10.66
N ARG A 85 -10.13 -9.96 10.74
CA ARG A 85 -9.17 -9.63 11.80
C ARG A 85 -8.10 -8.65 11.34
N ILE A 86 -7.96 -8.45 10.04
CA ILE A 86 -6.90 -7.60 9.50
C ILE A 86 -7.18 -6.14 9.85
N VAL A 87 -6.15 -5.47 10.35
CA VAL A 87 -6.16 -4.04 10.57
C VAL A 87 -5.17 -3.39 9.63
N ALA A 88 -5.44 -2.15 9.24
CA ALA A 88 -4.62 -1.45 8.26
C ALA A 88 -4.11 -0.14 8.84
N LYS A 89 -2.89 0.20 8.44
CA LYS A 89 -2.33 1.53 8.67
C LYS A 89 -1.69 1.99 7.38
N ILE A 90 -1.81 3.27 7.10
CA ILE A 90 -1.20 3.85 5.91
C ILE A 90 -0.31 5.01 6.30
N ALA A 91 0.73 5.22 5.52
CA ALA A 91 1.67 6.31 5.71
C ALA A 91 2.08 6.85 4.35
N GLY A 92 2.55 8.08 4.32
CA GLY A 92 2.95 8.71 3.08
C GLY A 92 1.88 9.63 2.52
N GLY A 93 1.87 9.77 1.21
CA GLY A 93 0.91 10.65 0.54
C GLY A 93 1.22 12.12 0.74
N ALA A 94 2.49 12.44 0.93
CA ALA A 94 2.91 13.82 1.11
C ALA A 94 2.68 14.62 -0.17
N LYS A 95 2.32 15.88 0.00
CA LYS A 95 2.23 16.79 -1.13
C LYS A 95 3.64 17.12 -1.58
N MET A 96 3.98 16.70 -2.78
CA MET A 96 5.29 17.00 -3.32
C MET A 96 5.34 18.48 -3.64
N PHE A 97 6.42 19.09 -3.22
CA PHE A 97 6.55 20.52 -3.33
C PHE A 97 6.67 20.93 -4.79
N ALA A 98 5.81 21.85 -5.20
CA ALA A 98 5.88 22.40 -6.54
C ALA A 98 6.33 23.84 -6.47
N ILE A 99 7.36 24.14 -7.22
CA ILE A 99 7.99 25.46 -7.18
C ILE A 99 7.22 26.47 -7.99
N SER A 100 6.55 26.04 -9.05
CA SER A 100 5.81 26.93 -9.91
C SER A 100 4.36 27.03 -9.46
N GLY A 101 3.70 28.13 -9.77
CA GLY A 101 2.32 28.35 -9.40
C GLY A 101 1.32 27.40 -10.04
N ASN A 102 1.76 26.57 -10.95
CA ASN A 102 0.91 25.62 -11.66
C ASN A 102 1.11 24.22 -11.15
N ALA A 103 0.99 24.04 -9.88
CA ALA A 103 1.39 22.81 -9.29
C ALA A 103 0.23 21.89 -8.94
N SER A 104 -0.98 22.24 -9.34
CA SER A 104 -2.16 21.55 -8.85
C SER A 104 -2.13 20.04 -9.10
N SER A 105 -1.78 19.61 -10.32
CA SER A 105 -1.79 18.17 -10.62
C SER A 105 -0.66 17.43 -9.95
N ALA A 106 0.55 18.01 -9.90
CA ALA A 106 1.69 17.36 -9.25
C ALA A 106 1.49 17.29 -7.74
N ILE A 107 0.89 18.30 -7.14
CA ILE A 107 0.63 18.34 -5.70
C ILE A 107 -0.39 17.27 -5.31
N ASN A 108 -1.35 17.00 -6.18
CA ASN A 108 -2.49 16.16 -5.86
C ASN A 108 -2.19 14.67 -5.92
N VAL A 109 -1.03 14.25 -6.42
CA VAL A 109 -0.73 12.81 -6.50
C VAL A 109 -0.73 12.16 -5.13
N GLY A 110 -0.10 12.81 -4.15
CA GLY A 110 -0.10 12.29 -2.79
C GLY A 110 -1.50 12.17 -2.20
N ASP A 111 -2.32 13.22 -2.38
CA ASP A 111 -3.70 13.20 -1.92
C ASP A 111 -4.52 12.13 -2.62
N GLN A 112 -4.33 11.99 -3.93
CA GLN A 112 -5.05 10.97 -4.72
C GLN A 112 -4.67 9.56 -4.27
N ASN A 113 -3.38 9.33 -4.02
CA ASN A 113 -2.92 8.03 -3.51
C ASN A 113 -3.52 7.74 -2.15
N TYR A 114 -3.57 8.72 -1.27
CA TYR A 114 -4.13 8.57 0.06
C TYR A 114 -5.63 8.24 -0.01
N GLU A 115 -6.39 9.02 -0.78
CA GLU A 115 -7.82 8.82 -0.89
C GLU A 115 -8.16 7.49 -1.56
N ALA A 116 -7.43 7.12 -2.62
CA ALA A 116 -7.64 5.85 -3.30
C ALA A 116 -7.34 4.67 -2.39
N SER A 117 -6.29 4.77 -1.57
CA SER A 117 -5.93 3.71 -0.63
C SER A 117 -7.02 3.55 0.43
N LYS A 118 -7.50 4.64 1.00
CA LYS A 118 -8.58 4.60 1.99
C LYS A 118 -9.86 4.03 1.39
N LYS A 119 -10.19 4.47 0.19
CA LYS A 119 -11.39 4.00 -0.50
C LYS A 119 -11.33 2.49 -0.72
N LYS A 120 -10.18 1.99 -1.20
CA LYS A 120 -10.02 0.57 -1.48
C LYS A 120 -10.10 -0.25 -0.20
N LEU A 121 -9.48 0.19 0.87
CA LEU A 121 -9.56 -0.50 2.16
C LEU A 121 -11.00 -0.57 2.66
N ARG A 122 -11.74 0.53 2.48
CA ARG A 122 -13.14 0.58 2.87
C ARG A 122 -13.98 -0.38 2.04
N GLU A 123 -13.76 -0.41 0.73
CA GLU A 123 -14.47 -1.32 -0.18
C GLU A 123 -14.24 -2.77 0.19
N LEU A 124 -13.04 -3.10 0.66
CA LEU A 124 -12.69 -4.45 1.06
C LEU A 124 -13.12 -4.77 2.49
N GLY A 125 -13.64 -3.79 3.22
CA GLY A 125 -14.08 -3.98 4.59
C GLY A 125 -12.94 -4.08 5.60
N ILE A 126 -11.81 -3.50 5.30
CA ILE A 126 -10.64 -3.49 6.18
C ILE A 126 -10.60 -2.16 6.93
N ARG A 127 -10.33 -2.24 8.22
CA ARG A 127 -10.27 -1.06 9.08
C ARG A 127 -8.94 -0.36 9.06
#